data_a457a4c8b1b61601ccd55c7601f3b66c
#
_entry.id   a457a4c8b1b61601ccd55c7601f3b66c
#
_cell.length_a   1.000
_cell.length_b   1.000
_cell.length_c   1.000
_cell.angle_alpha   90.00
_cell.angle_beta   90.00
_cell.angle_gamma   90.00
#
_symmetry.space_group_name_H-M   'P 1'
#
loop_
_entity.id
_entity.type
_entity.pdbx_description
1 polymer ?
#
loop_
_entity_poly.entity_id
_entity_poly.type
_entity_poly.pdbx_seq_one_letter_code
_entity_poly.pdbx_strand_id
1 'polypeptide(L)'
;MPNRTPDARVEAIAALRRLRMTGPEIAELLEMASSTVSAVLGRIGLGKLSRLEPPEPPNRYERARPGELIHIDVKKLVRIEKGAGHRVTGRRTSQARGAGWERVHVCVDDATRLAYVEVLGDEKARTAIGFMKRAIAFYAAHGITVERVMTDG
;
A
#
# COMPACT_ATOMS: atom_id res chain seq x y z
N MET A 1 11.30 37.22 29.12
CA MET A 1 11.53 35.85 29.58
C MET A 1 13.01 35.54 29.37
N PRO A 2 13.79 35.24 30.41
CA PRO A 2 15.26 35.14 30.31
C PRO A 2 15.77 33.95 29.48
N ASN A 3 14.92 32.98 29.07
CA ASN A 3 15.32 31.78 28.34
C ASN A 3 14.62 31.62 26.97
N ARG A 4 14.23 32.74 26.37
CA ARG A 4 13.64 32.68 25.00
C ARG A 4 14.76 32.47 23.98
N THR A 5 14.58 31.47 23.09
CA THR A 5 15.44 31.29 21.91
C THR A 5 15.42 32.57 21.08
N PRO A 6 16.57 33.16 20.71
CA PRO A 6 16.63 34.35 19.85
C PRO A 6 15.90 34.13 18.52
N ASP A 7 15.26 35.18 18.04
CA ASP A 7 14.42 35.08 16.83
C ASP A 7 15.23 34.65 15.61
N ALA A 8 16.49 35.11 15.46
CA ALA A 8 17.40 34.67 14.41
C ALA A 8 17.66 33.13 14.42
N ARG A 9 17.73 32.52 15.60
CA ARG A 9 17.87 31.06 15.73
C ARG A 9 16.57 30.34 15.40
N VAL A 10 15.42 30.91 15.71
CA VAL A 10 14.11 30.37 15.33
C VAL A 10 13.97 30.38 13.80
N GLU A 11 14.36 31.46 13.13
CA GLU A 11 14.37 31.58 11.68
C GLU A 11 15.32 30.56 11.01
N ALA A 12 16.53 30.40 11.55
CA ALA A 12 17.48 29.38 11.07
C ALA A 12 16.92 27.97 11.19
N ILE A 13 16.31 27.61 12.34
CA ILE A 13 15.64 26.31 12.55
C ILE A 13 14.52 26.13 11.53
N ALA A 14 13.70 27.16 11.28
CA ALA A 14 12.60 27.10 10.32
C ALA A 14 13.11 26.91 8.88
N ALA A 15 14.17 27.61 8.49
CA ALA A 15 14.79 27.50 7.17
C ALA A 15 15.36 26.10 6.92
N LEU A 16 16.14 25.57 7.87
CA LEU A 16 16.70 24.22 7.79
C LEU A 16 15.61 23.15 7.76
N ARG A 17 14.54 23.34 8.52
CA ARG A 17 13.38 22.43 8.50
C ARG A 17 12.69 22.41 7.16
N ARG A 18 12.56 23.56 6.46
CA ARG A 18 12.01 23.63 5.09
C ARG A 18 12.91 22.92 4.08
N LEU A 19 14.21 22.82 4.34
CA LEU A 19 15.13 21.96 3.59
C LEU A 19 15.02 20.48 3.96
N ARG A 20 13.98 20.09 4.72
CA ARG A 20 13.64 18.72 5.14
C ARG A 20 14.63 18.10 6.14
N MET A 21 15.48 18.88 6.77
CA MET A 21 16.36 18.38 7.82
C MET A 21 15.56 17.91 9.04
N THR A 22 16.00 16.82 9.65
CA THR A 22 15.42 16.30 10.89
C THR A 22 15.79 17.16 12.10
N GLY A 23 15.04 17.03 13.20
CA GLY A 23 15.35 17.75 14.43
C GLY A 23 16.77 17.51 14.95
N PRO A 24 17.26 16.26 15.03
CA PRO A 24 18.65 15.97 15.40
C PRO A 24 19.70 16.62 14.48
N GLU A 25 19.55 16.55 13.16
CA GLU A 25 20.48 17.18 12.20
C GLU A 25 20.53 18.70 12.36
N ILE A 26 19.38 19.34 12.59
CA ILE A 26 19.31 20.79 12.87
C ILE A 26 20.00 21.11 14.19
N ALA A 27 19.81 20.27 15.20
CA ALA A 27 20.42 20.46 16.50
C ALA A 27 21.95 20.37 16.43
N GLU A 28 22.47 19.39 15.69
CA GLU A 28 23.89 19.22 15.44
C GLU A 28 24.47 20.41 14.66
N LEU A 29 23.83 20.81 13.55
CA LEU A 29 24.30 21.90 12.70
C LEU A 29 24.34 23.27 13.42
N LEU A 30 23.35 23.53 14.30
CA LEU A 30 23.24 24.79 15.03
C LEU A 30 23.88 24.75 16.42
N GLU A 31 24.53 23.63 16.77
CA GLU A 31 25.11 23.37 18.10
C GLU A 31 24.12 23.66 19.24
N MET A 32 22.90 23.13 19.09
CA MET A 32 21.79 23.32 20.01
C MET A 32 21.32 21.99 20.60
N ALA A 33 20.72 22.02 21.79
CA ALA A 33 20.08 20.85 22.36
C ALA A 33 18.88 20.43 21.49
N SER A 34 18.76 19.13 21.15
CA SER A 34 17.64 18.57 20.36
C SER A 34 16.26 18.87 20.96
N SER A 35 16.18 18.94 22.31
CA SER A 35 14.96 19.32 23.02
C SER A 35 14.53 20.76 22.71
N THR A 36 15.49 21.69 22.61
CA THR A 36 15.25 23.09 22.28
C THR A 36 14.76 23.21 20.84
N VAL A 37 15.43 22.52 19.88
CA VAL A 37 15.00 22.49 18.48
C VAL A 37 13.59 21.92 18.34
N SER A 38 13.30 20.80 19.01
CA SER A 38 11.98 20.18 19.01
C SER A 38 10.89 21.10 19.58
N ALA A 39 11.18 21.80 20.67
CA ALA A 39 10.25 22.76 21.26
C ALA A 39 9.99 23.96 20.33
N VAL A 40 11.03 24.48 19.67
CA VAL A 40 10.89 25.55 18.67
C VAL A 40 10.05 25.07 17.49
N LEU A 41 10.39 23.92 16.89
CA LEU A 41 9.65 23.34 15.76
C LEU A 41 8.17 23.10 16.11
N GLY A 42 7.90 22.61 17.32
CA GLY A 42 6.51 22.44 17.80
C GLY A 42 5.77 23.75 17.86
N ARG A 43 6.40 24.79 18.40
CA ARG A 43 5.81 26.14 18.58
C ARG A 43 5.49 26.84 17.26
N ILE A 44 6.36 26.68 16.24
CA ILE A 44 6.17 27.29 14.90
C ILE A 44 5.37 26.39 13.95
N GLY A 45 4.82 25.25 14.43
CA GLY A 45 3.98 24.35 13.62
C GLY A 45 4.73 23.42 12.67
N LEU A 46 6.07 23.41 12.70
CA LEU A 46 6.95 22.60 11.83
C LEU A 46 7.45 21.31 12.48
N GLY A 47 6.79 20.83 13.53
CA GLY A 47 7.19 19.63 14.27
C GLY A 47 7.21 18.33 13.46
N LYS A 48 6.34 18.21 12.46
CA LYS A 48 6.26 17.02 11.61
C LYS A 48 6.70 17.33 10.18
N LEU A 49 7.65 16.56 9.63
CA LEU A 49 8.12 16.70 8.25
C LEU A 49 6.99 16.51 7.22
N SER A 50 6.05 15.61 7.50
CA SER A 50 4.88 15.37 6.65
C SER A 50 3.91 16.55 6.49
N ARG A 51 4.10 17.62 7.28
CA ARG A 51 3.30 18.86 7.19
C ARG A 51 3.93 19.94 6.32
N LEU A 52 5.20 19.76 5.92
CA LEU A 52 5.92 20.75 5.10
C LEU A 52 5.41 20.78 3.66
N GLU A 53 4.99 19.62 3.15
CA GLU A 53 4.38 19.49 1.85
C GLU A 53 3.17 18.56 2.01
N PRO A 54 2.00 18.91 1.48
CA PRO A 54 0.94 17.93 1.36
C PRO A 54 1.48 16.76 0.54
N PRO A 55 1.16 15.49 0.90
CA PRO A 55 1.51 14.37 0.06
C PRO A 55 0.97 14.65 -1.34
N GLU A 56 1.79 14.42 -2.37
CA GLU A 56 1.31 14.48 -3.74
C GLU A 56 0.02 13.65 -3.83
N PRO A 57 -1.03 14.19 -4.45
CA PRO A 57 -2.24 13.40 -4.64
C PRO A 57 -1.84 12.09 -5.29
N PRO A 58 -2.31 10.94 -4.78
CA PRO A 58 -1.96 9.66 -5.36
C PRO A 58 -2.29 9.73 -6.85
N ASN A 59 -1.28 9.51 -7.68
CA ASN A 59 -1.48 9.46 -9.13
C ASN A 59 -2.34 8.22 -9.39
N ARG A 60 -3.66 8.40 -9.40
CA ARG A 60 -4.61 7.34 -9.71
C ARG A 60 -4.51 7.05 -11.19
N TYR A 61 -3.75 6.04 -11.47
CA TYR A 61 -3.63 5.49 -12.79
C TYR A 61 -4.87 4.65 -13.09
N GLU A 62 -5.92 5.32 -13.50
CA GLU A 62 -7.18 4.66 -13.90
C GLU A 62 -7.33 4.79 -15.41
N ARG A 63 -7.66 3.69 -16.08
CA ARG A 63 -7.98 3.72 -17.51
C ARG A 63 -9.35 4.36 -17.70
N ALA A 64 -9.51 5.03 -18.84
CA ALA A 64 -10.74 5.79 -19.13
C ALA A 64 -11.89 4.88 -19.58
N ARG A 65 -11.59 3.74 -20.21
CA ARG A 65 -12.60 2.88 -20.83
C ARG A 65 -12.56 1.47 -20.23
N PRO A 66 -13.75 0.86 -20.01
CA PRO A 66 -13.84 -0.55 -19.60
C PRO A 66 -13.13 -1.46 -20.60
N GLY A 67 -12.37 -2.43 -20.11
CA GLY A 67 -11.64 -3.40 -20.90
C GLY A 67 -10.32 -2.92 -21.50
N GLU A 68 -10.00 -1.64 -21.42
CA GLU A 68 -8.72 -1.10 -21.91
C GLU A 68 -7.52 -1.81 -21.27
N LEU A 69 -7.64 -2.15 -19.99
CA LEU A 69 -6.63 -2.91 -19.25
C LEU A 69 -7.29 -3.74 -18.15
N ILE A 70 -7.03 -5.05 -18.16
CA ILE A 70 -7.36 -5.93 -17.05
C ILE A 70 -6.08 -6.40 -16.34
N HIS A 71 -6.14 -6.49 -15.03
CA HIS A 71 -5.05 -7.01 -14.19
C HIS A 71 -5.38 -8.42 -13.75
N ILE A 72 -4.42 -9.34 -13.91
CA ILE A 72 -4.53 -10.72 -13.40
C ILE A 72 -3.49 -10.92 -12.31
N ASP A 73 -3.93 -11.45 -11.18
CA ASP A 73 -3.10 -11.78 -10.04
C ASP A 73 -3.51 -13.13 -9.44
N VAL A 74 -2.57 -13.80 -8.78
CA VAL A 74 -2.82 -15.06 -8.06
C VAL A 74 -2.42 -14.89 -6.59
N LYS A 75 -3.39 -14.98 -5.71
CA LYS A 75 -3.19 -14.90 -4.26
C LYS A 75 -3.17 -16.29 -3.65
N LYS A 76 -2.14 -16.58 -2.86
CA LYS A 76 -2.07 -17.81 -2.05
C LYS A 76 -2.75 -17.55 -0.71
N LEU A 77 -3.86 -18.23 -0.47
CA LEU A 77 -4.60 -18.14 0.79
C LEU A 77 -4.53 -19.49 1.54
N VAL A 78 -4.41 -19.39 2.84
CA VAL A 78 -4.48 -20.59 3.71
C VAL A 78 -5.93 -21.01 3.85
N ARG A 79 -6.24 -22.29 3.54
CA ARG A 79 -7.54 -22.86 3.84
C ARG A 79 -7.66 -23.02 5.35
N ILE A 80 -8.71 -22.42 5.92
CA ILE A 80 -9.07 -22.58 7.33
C ILE A 80 -10.32 -23.45 7.39
N GLU A 81 -10.15 -24.71 7.85
CA GLU A 81 -11.28 -25.59 8.11
C GLU A 81 -12.04 -25.17 9.38
N LYS A 82 -13.35 -25.51 9.46
CA LYS A 82 -14.19 -25.21 10.62
C LYS A 82 -13.53 -25.72 11.91
N GLY A 83 -13.30 -24.81 12.85
CA GLY A 83 -12.64 -25.12 14.13
C GLY A 83 -11.11 -25.15 14.08
N ALA A 84 -10.47 -24.91 12.93
CA ALA A 84 -9.03 -24.78 12.79
C ALA A 84 -8.62 -23.30 12.71
N GLY A 85 -7.41 -23.03 13.15
CA GLY A 85 -6.82 -21.68 13.12
C GLY A 85 -6.37 -21.24 14.50
N HIS A 86 -5.21 -20.62 14.54
CA HIS A 86 -4.54 -20.20 15.78
C HIS A 86 -5.42 -19.31 16.68
N ARG A 87 -6.26 -18.47 16.10
CA ARG A 87 -7.15 -17.57 16.84
C ARG A 87 -8.34 -18.30 17.47
N VAL A 88 -8.73 -19.45 16.92
CA VAL A 88 -9.89 -20.23 17.41
C VAL A 88 -9.45 -21.30 18.41
N THR A 89 -8.31 -21.97 18.14
CA THR A 89 -7.84 -23.11 18.95
C THR A 89 -6.81 -22.74 20.00
N GLY A 90 -6.24 -21.52 19.95
CA GLY A 90 -5.17 -21.09 20.85
C GLY A 90 -3.86 -21.89 20.70
N ARG A 91 -3.81 -22.88 19.83
CA ARG A 91 -2.64 -23.76 19.64
C ARG A 91 -1.91 -23.46 18.33
N ARG A 92 -0.60 -23.32 18.40
CA ARG A 92 0.32 -23.24 17.25
C ARG A 92 0.55 -24.60 16.57
N THR A 93 -0.40 -25.50 16.56
CA THR A 93 -0.23 -26.79 15.90
C THR A 93 -0.43 -26.64 14.41
N SER A 94 0.68 -26.63 13.68
CA SER A 94 0.78 -26.56 12.22
C SER A 94 0.26 -27.79 11.47
N GLN A 95 -0.39 -28.73 12.14
CA GLN A 95 -0.86 -29.99 11.55
C GLN A 95 -2.36 -30.17 11.69
N ALA A 96 -3.14 -29.18 11.28
CA ALA A 96 -4.55 -29.43 11.01
C ALA A 96 -4.63 -30.28 9.72
N ARG A 97 -5.13 -31.52 9.83
CA ARG A 97 -5.50 -32.34 8.66
C ARG A 97 -6.44 -31.50 7.79
N GLY A 98 -6.10 -31.31 6.51
CA GLY A 98 -6.87 -30.49 5.58
C GLY A 98 -6.41 -29.03 5.47
N ALA A 99 -5.44 -28.57 6.26
CA ALA A 99 -4.80 -27.28 6.04
C ALA A 99 -3.99 -27.36 4.74
N GLY A 100 -4.26 -26.43 3.83
CA GLY A 100 -3.59 -26.35 2.53
C GLY A 100 -3.61 -24.92 2.03
N TRP A 101 -2.94 -24.71 0.91
CA TRP A 101 -2.96 -23.45 0.20
C TRP A 101 -3.98 -23.53 -0.93
N GLU A 102 -4.85 -22.54 -1.01
CA GLU A 102 -5.70 -22.29 -2.15
C GLU A 102 -5.10 -21.18 -3.01
N ARG A 103 -5.30 -21.27 -4.32
CA ARG A 103 -4.89 -20.24 -5.28
C ARG A 103 -6.11 -19.52 -5.75
N VAL A 104 -6.24 -18.28 -5.31
CA VAL A 104 -7.31 -17.39 -5.74
C VAL A 104 -6.80 -16.62 -6.93
N HIS A 105 -7.30 -16.95 -8.11
CA HIS A 105 -7.05 -16.23 -9.34
C HIS A 105 -8.03 -15.07 -9.41
N VAL A 106 -7.52 -13.86 -9.59
CA VAL A 106 -8.31 -12.63 -9.61
C VAL A 106 -8.01 -11.90 -10.91
N CYS A 107 -9.05 -11.43 -11.58
CA CYS A 107 -8.94 -10.55 -12.73
C CYS A 107 -9.79 -9.31 -12.46
N VAL A 108 -9.21 -8.11 -12.62
CA VAL A 108 -9.88 -6.84 -12.32
C VAL A 108 -9.75 -5.91 -13.52
N ASP A 109 -10.86 -5.37 -13.99
CA ASP A 109 -10.85 -4.29 -14.98
C ASP A 109 -10.45 -2.97 -14.30
N ASP A 110 -9.45 -2.29 -14.87
CA ASP A 110 -8.88 -1.09 -14.27
C ASP A 110 -9.86 0.09 -14.24
N ALA A 111 -10.72 0.23 -15.24
CA ALA A 111 -11.67 1.33 -15.33
C ALA A 111 -12.90 1.13 -14.43
N THR A 112 -13.52 -0.04 -14.48
CA THR A 112 -14.81 -0.29 -13.79
C THR A 112 -14.64 -0.88 -12.40
N ARG A 113 -13.45 -1.45 -12.09
CA ARG A 113 -13.17 -2.26 -10.91
C ARG A 113 -14.00 -3.55 -10.84
N LEU A 114 -14.68 -3.91 -11.92
CA LEU A 114 -15.36 -5.20 -12.01
C LEU A 114 -14.34 -6.32 -11.90
N ALA A 115 -14.58 -7.26 -11.00
CA ALA A 115 -13.66 -8.35 -10.71
C ALA A 115 -14.28 -9.71 -11.07
N TYR A 116 -13.46 -10.58 -11.66
CA TYR A 116 -13.77 -12.00 -11.85
C TYR A 116 -12.79 -12.83 -11.00
N VAL A 117 -13.30 -13.78 -10.22
CA VAL A 117 -12.49 -14.51 -9.24
C VAL A 117 -12.81 -16.00 -9.27
N GLU A 118 -11.77 -16.83 -9.24
CA GLU A 118 -11.90 -18.29 -9.08
C GLU A 118 -10.88 -18.82 -8.09
N VAL A 119 -11.26 -19.85 -7.33
CA VAL A 119 -10.35 -20.64 -6.51
C VAL A 119 -9.94 -21.88 -7.29
N LEU A 120 -8.66 -21.98 -7.64
CA LEU A 120 -8.13 -23.06 -8.48
C LEU A 120 -7.04 -23.86 -7.73
N GLY A 121 -6.77 -25.06 -8.20
CA GLY A 121 -5.86 -26.00 -7.52
C GLY A 121 -4.38 -25.62 -7.60
N ASP A 122 -3.98 -24.90 -8.65
CA ASP A 122 -2.59 -24.48 -8.86
C ASP A 122 -2.48 -23.13 -9.60
N GLU A 123 -1.25 -22.66 -9.76
CA GLU A 123 -0.89 -21.43 -10.48
C GLU A 123 -0.13 -21.71 -11.79
N LYS A 124 -0.24 -22.95 -12.33
CA LYS A 124 0.46 -23.32 -13.57
C LYS A 124 -0.07 -22.57 -14.77
N ALA A 125 0.78 -22.35 -15.77
CA ALA A 125 0.43 -21.62 -16.99
C ALA A 125 -0.87 -22.13 -17.65
N ARG A 126 -1.08 -23.45 -17.71
CA ARG A 126 -2.31 -24.04 -18.27
C ARG A 126 -3.56 -23.60 -17.50
N THR A 127 -3.48 -23.58 -16.17
CA THR A 127 -4.57 -23.18 -15.27
C THR A 127 -4.86 -21.69 -15.42
N ALA A 128 -3.79 -20.85 -15.44
CA ALA A 128 -3.91 -19.41 -15.63
C ALA A 128 -4.48 -19.04 -17.00
N ILE A 129 -4.08 -19.74 -18.08
CA ILE A 129 -4.67 -19.54 -19.42
C ILE A 129 -6.15 -19.91 -19.42
N GLY A 130 -6.53 -21.02 -18.78
CA GLY A 130 -7.94 -21.41 -18.66
C GLY A 130 -8.76 -20.38 -17.89
N PHE A 131 -8.24 -19.88 -16.78
CA PHE A 131 -8.83 -18.78 -16.01
C PHE A 131 -9.01 -17.52 -16.86
N MET A 132 -7.95 -17.08 -17.56
CA MET A 132 -8.00 -15.89 -18.41
C MET A 132 -9.09 -15.98 -19.49
N LYS A 133 -9.23 -17.16 -20.15
CA LYS A 133 -10.28 -17.36 -21.14
C LYS A 133 -11.69 -17.20 -20.55
N ARG A 134 -11.93 -17.71 -19.35
CA ARG A 134 -13.22 -17.56 -18.65
C ARG A 134 -13.44 -16.12 -18.19
N ALA A 135 -12.40 -15.44 -17.70
CA ALA A 135 -12.46 -14.03 -17.33
C ALA A 135 -12.84 -13.15 -18.55
N ILE A 136 -12.20 -13.37 -19.71
CA ILE A 136 -12.55 -12.65 -20.95
C ILE A 136 -14.02 -12.90 -21.35
N ALA A 137 -14.48 -14.15 -21.26
CA ALA A 137 -15.88 -14.47 -21.55
C ALA A 137 -16.85 -13.80 -20.56
N PHE A 138 -16.47 -13.73 -19.28
CA PHE A 138 -17.23 -13.01 -18.27
C PHE A 138 -17.33 -11.51 -18.60
N TYR A 139 -16.22 -10.85 -18.95
CA TYR A 139 -16.24 -9.43 -19.33
C TYR A 139 -17.07 -9.20 -20.60
N ALA A 140 -16.95 -10.07 -21.60
CA ALA A 140 -17.74 -10.00 -22.82
C ALA A 140 -19.25 -10.09 -22.54
N ALA A 141 -19.67 -10.96 -21.61
CA ALA A 141 -21.07 -11.06 -21.17
C ALA A 141 -21.58 -9.77 -20.48
N HIS A 142 -20.68 -8.93 -19.97
CA HIS A 142 -20.97 -7.61 -19.39
C HIS A 142 -20.77 -6.45 -20.38
N GLY A 143 -20.61 -6.74 -21.69
CA GLY A 143 -20.41 -5.73 -22.73
C GLY A 143 -19.01 -5.09 -22.73
N ILE A 144 -18.04 -5.71 -22.05
CA ILE A 144 -16.67 -5.21 -21.95
C ILE A 144 -15.76 -6.02 -22.87
N THR A 145 -15.14 -5.35 -23.83
CA THR A 145 -14.14 -5.95 -24.73
C THR A 145 -12.75 -5.73 -24.15
N VAL A 146 -12.04 -6.81 -23.85
CA VAL A 146 -10.68 -6.76 -23.27
C VAL A 146 -9.67 -6.45 -24.38
N GLU A 147 -8.93 -5.35 -24.23
CA GLU A 147 -7.88 -4.91 -25.17
C GLU A 147 -6.48 -5.35 -24.71
N ARG A 148 -6.20 -5.24 -23.40
CA ARG A 148 -4.88 -5.53 -22.82
C ARG A 148 -4.99 -6.27 -21.50
N VAL A 149 -3.99 -7.10 -21.23
CA VAL A 149 -3.85 -7.85 -19.98
C VAL A 149 -2.51 -7.51 -19.35
N MET A 150 -2.51 -7.23 -18.06
CA MET A 150 -1.29 -7.09 -17.25
C MET A 150 -1.22 -8.23 -16.22
N THR A 151 -0.07 -8.85 -16.12
CA THR A 151 0.25 -9.86 -15.09
C THR A 151 1.50 -9.43 -14.36
N ASP A 152 1.59 -9.76 -13.09
CA ASP A 152 2.85 -9.67 -12.36
C ASP A 152 3.80 -10.76 -12.91
N GLY A 153 5.02 -10.35 -13.26
CA GLY A 153 6.06 -11.22 -13.84
C GLY A 153 6.74 -12.11 -12.83
#